data_e2cd82966e8909fd5d1cac4558c92e40
#
_entry.id   e2cd82966e8909fd5d1cac4558c92e40
#
_cell.length_a   1.000
_cell.length_b   1.000
_cell.length_c   1.000
_cell.angle_alpha   90.00
_cell.angle_beta   90.00
_cell.angle_gamma   90.00
#
_symmetry.space_group_name_H-M   'P 1'
#
loop_
_entity.id
_entity.type
_entity.pdbx_description
1 polymer ?
#
loop_
_entity_poly.entity_id
_entity_poly.type
_entity_poly.pdbx_seq_one_letter_code
_entity_poly.pdbx_strand_id
1 'polypeptide(L)'
;MRRPYVVPSLCGWGTILFLTAACASAGDVKKGGSPMTVSNGKQVTLEYTLKLDDQSVVDTNVGGEPIKVMQGKHEIVPGLEKALEGMTVGEKKQVIVTPAEAYGTVDPKAFQEVDRKMVPTDAQKVGAQLEGKTSDGRTVYPRISEVKNETVVLDFNHPLAGKTLHFDVKVLDVAQAMSK
;
A
#
# COMPACT_ATOMS: atom_id res chain seq x y z
N MET A 1 36.92 -15.65 -45.21
CA MET A 1 38.40 -15.55 -45.26
C MET A 1 38.96 -15.84 -43.88
N ARG A 2 39.78 -16.85 -43.85
CA ARG A 2 40.46 -17.40 -42.67
C ARG A 2 41.54 -16.43 -42.17
N ARG A 3 41.81 -16.41 -40.86
CA ARG A 3 43.12 -16.80 -40.33
C ARG A 3 43.15 -16.87 -38.81
N PRO A 4 43.81 -17.87 -38.26
CA PRO A 4 43.97 -18.06 -36.83
C PRO A 4 45.30 -17.47 -36.34
N TYR A 5 45.45 -17.21 -35.06
CA TYR A 5 46.76 -17.01 -34.41
C TYR A 5 46.86 -17.86 -33.12
N VAL A 6 47.67 -18.70 -33.23
CA VAL A 6 48.75 -19.48 -32.63
C VAL A 6 49.26 -18.89 -31.29
N VAL A 7 49.26 -19.82 -30.33
CA VAL A 7 49.96 -19.74 -29.04
C VAL A 7 51.45 -19.90 -29.21
N PRO A 8 52.26 -19.32 -28.36
CA PRO A 8 53.45 -20.09 -27.94
C PRO A 8 53.53 -20.24 -26.41
N SER A 9 53.66 -21.46 -26.01
CA SER A 9 54.23 -21.94 -24.79
C SER A 9 55.68 -21.53 -24.64
N LEU A 10 56.10 -21.12 -23.44
CA LEU A 10 57.46 -21.36 -22.98
C LEU A 10 57.57 -21.35 -21.46
N CYS A 11 58.11 -22.44 -20.99
CA CYS A 11 58.53 -22.74 -19.64
C CYS A 11 59.46 -21.68 -19.04
N GLY A 12 59.44 -21.49 -17.74
CA GLY A 12 60.47 -20.82 -16.97
C GLY A 12 60.30 -21.06 -15.50
N TRP A 13 61.08 -21.95 -14.95
CA TRP A 13 61.23 -22.19 -13.51
C TRP A 13 61.77 -20.94 -12.80
N GLY A 14 61.27 -20.67 -11.62
CA GLY A 14 61.86 -19.71 -10.70
C GLY A 14 61.18 -19.78 -9.33
N THR A 15 61.80 -20.49 -8.48
CA THR A 15 61.58 -20.66 -7.04
C THR A 15 61.67 -19.34 -6.26
N ILE A 16 60.98 -19.30 -5.10
CA ILE A 16 61.33 -18.65 -3.83
C ILE A 16 60.55 -17.38 -3.45
N LEU A 17 59.90 -17.56 -2.38
CA LEU A 17 59.93 -16.95 -1.04
C LEU A 17 58.80 -15.96 -0.72
N PHE A 18 58.04 -16.38 0.30
CA PHE A 18 57.43 -15.60 1.37
C PHE A 18 57.14 -14.13 1.12
N LEU A 19 55.88 -13.78 1.17
CA LEU A 19 55.47 -12.72 2.08
C LEU A 19 53.95 -12.74 2.36
N THR A 20 53.67 -13.03 3.59
CA THR A 20 52.59 -12.54 4.47
C THR A 20 51.28 -12.07 3.83
N ALA A 21 50.28 -12.87 4.11
CA ALA A 21 48.87 -12.55 4.01
C ALA A 21 48.59 -11.21 4.76
N ALA A 22 48.20 -10.21 4.01
CA ALA A 22 47.37 -9.15 4.54
C ALA A 22 45.91 -9.53 4.37
N CYS A 23 45.35 -10.14 5.38
CA CYS A 23 43.92 -10.22 5.58
C CYS A 23 43.37 -8.79 5.63
N ALA A 24 42.88 -8.29 4.50
CA ALA A 24 41.93 -7.20 4.50
C ALA A 24 40.61 -7.75 5.05
N SER A 25 40.46 -7.62 6.35
CA SER A 25 39.17 -7.76 7.02
C SER A 25 38.23 -6.76 6.41
N ALA A 26 37.41 -7.23 5.46
CA ALA A 26 36.15 -6.55 5.12
C ALA A 26 35.38 -6.48 6.43
N GLY A 27 35.33 -5.27 7.00
CA GLY A 27 34.56 -5.00 8.20
C GLY A 27 33.11 -5.33 7.97
N ASP A 28 32.73 -6.47 8.50
CA ASP A 28 31.37 -6.85 8.75
C ASP A 28 30.79 -5.82 9.71
N VAL A 29 30.11 -4.82 9.19
CA VAL A 29 29.28 -3.94 10.00
C VAL A 29 28.06 -4.79 10.39
N LYS A 30 28.26 -5.66 11.35
CA LYS A 30 27.19 -6.21 12.17
C LYS A 30 26.53 -5.05 12.89
N LYS A 31 25.53 -4.46 12.26
CA LYS A 31 24.50 -3.70 12.95
C LYS A 31 23.68 -4.74 13.73
N GLY A 32 24.19 -5.11 14.89
CA GLY A 32 23.55 -6.03 15.82
C GLY A 32 22.35 -5.36 16.47
N GLY A 33 21.21 -5.39 15.79
CA GLY A 33 19.89 -5.20 16.32
C GLY A 33 19.04 -6.34 15.79
N SER A 34 18.34 -7.06 16.66
CA SER A 34 17.29 -7.97 16.21
C SER A 34 16.42 -7.23 15.18
N PRO A 35 16.06 -7.86 14.05
CA PRO A 35 15.24 -7.18 13.06
C PRO A 35 13.99 -6.64 13.77
N MET A 36 13.79 -5.32 13.72
CA MET A 36 12.61 -4.72 14.34
C MET A 36 11.40 -5.19 13.56
N THR A 37 10.61 -6.02 14.22
CA THR A 37 9.33 -6.52 13.69
C THR A 37 8.21 -5.55 13.98
N VAL A 38 7.25 -5.47 13.08
CA VAL A 38 6.00 -4.74 13.27
C VAL A 38 5.24 -5.34 14.45
N SER A 39 4.90 -4.52 15.42
CA SER A 39 4.09 -4.91 16.58
C SER A 39 3.33 -3.71 17.11
N ASN A 40 2.29 -3.96 17.91
CA ASN A 40 1.49 -2.90 18.51
C ASN A 40 2.34 -1.81 19.18
N GLY A 41 1.96 -0.55 18.96
CA GLY A 41 2.63 0.62 19.51
C GLY A 41 3.89 1.05 18.77
N LYS A 42 4.25 0.40 17.66
CA LYS A 42 5.36 0.84 16.79
C LYS A 42 4.87 1.66 15.62
N GLN A 43 5.69 2.61 15.20
CA GLN A 43 5.49 3.35 13.97
C GLN A 43 6.08 2.55 12.81
N VAL A 44 5.27 2.28 11.81
CA VAL A 44 5.64 1.55 10.60
C VAL A 44 5.63 2.51 9.43
N THR A 45 6.72 2.55 8.68
CA THR A 45 6.83 3.28 7.43
C THR A 45 6.70 2.28 6.30
N LEU A 46 5.74 2.48 5.40
CA LEU A 46 5.47 1.53 4.32
C LEU A 46 5.15 2.19 2.98
N GLU A 47 5.45 1.45 1.93
CA GLU A 47 4.93 1.65 0.57
C GLU A 47 3.83 0.64 0.31
N TYR A 48 2.80 1.07 -0.43
CA TYR A 48 1.73 0.17 -0.83
C TYR A 48 1.20 0.50 -2.23
N THR A 49 0.56 -0.48 -2.82
CA THR A 49 -0.30 -0.34 -3.98
C THR A 49 -1.60 -1.05 -3.69
N LEU A 50 -2.71 -0.33 -3.80
CA LEU A 50 -4.06 -0.84 -3.64
C LEU A 50 -4.68 -1.11 -5.00
N LYS A 51 -5.13 -2.35 -5.20
CA LYS A 51 -5.83 -2.80 -6.40
C LYS A 51 -7.18 -3.41 -6.06
N LEU A 52 -8.06 -3.45 -7.02
CA LEU A 52 -9.34 -4.20 -6.95
C LEU A 52 -9.19 -5.57 -7.62
N ASP A 53 -10.28 -6.36 -7.59
CA ASP A 53 -10.33 -7.70 -8.21
C ASP A 53 -10.04 -7.67 -9.72
N ASP A 54 -10.37 -6.57 -10.39
CA ASP A 54 -10.10 -6.33 -11.82
C ASP A 54 -8.67 -5.84 -12.10
N GLN A 55 -7.79 -5.86 -11.09
CA GLN A 55 -6.41 -5.37 -11.12
C GLN A 55 -6.26 -3.86 -11.35
N SER A 56 -7.36 -3.10 -11.37
CA SER A 56 -7.29 -1.64 -11.43
C SER A 56 -6.61 -1.09 -10.17
N VAL A 57 -5.63 -0.20 -10.36
CA VAL A 57 -4.97 0.50 -9.27
C VAL A 57 -5.86 1.64 -8.81
N VAL A 58 -6.27 1.58 -7.54
CA VAL A 58 -7.10 2.61 -6.90
C VAL A 58 -6.22 3.67 -6.26
N ASP A 59 -5.14 3.22 -5.62
CA ASP A 59 -4.23 4.11 -4.90
C ASP A 59 -2.83 3.48 -4.79
N THR A 60 -1.79 4.32 -4.76
CA THR A 60 -0.41 3.88 -4.58
C THR A 60 0.45 5.04 -4.11
N ASN A 61 1.40 4.75 -3.23
CA ASN A 61 2.45 5.69 -2.85
C ASN A 61 3.84 5.23 -3.29
N VAL A 62 3.93 4.19 -4.11
CA VAL A 62 5.20 3.70 -4.66
C VAL A 62 5.82 4.76 -5.55
N GLY A 63 7.07 5.15 -5.25
CA GLY A 63 7.77 6.23 -5.95
C GLY A 63 7.41 7.64 -5.47
N GLY A 64 6.51 7.75 -4.48
CA GLY A 64 6.15 8.98 -3.80
C GLY A 64 6.60 8.99 -2.33
N GLU A 65 5.88 9.72 -1.49
CA GLU A 65 6.17 9.79 -0.06
C GLU A 65 5.60 8.55 0.67
N PRO A 66 6.44 7.79 1.40
CA PRO A 66 5.98 6.67 2.20
C PRO A 66 5.03 7.11 3.31
N ILE A 67 4.00 6.31 3.57
CA ILE A 67 3.12 6.58 4.70
C ILE A 67 3.71 6.05 6.00
N LYS A 68 3.43 6.76 7.09
CA LYS A 68 3.78 6.37 8.46
C LYS A 68 2.50 6.10 9.22
N VAL A 69 2.36 4.90 9.71
CA VAL A 69 1.19 4.46 10.47
C VAL A 69 1.60 3.91 11.82
N MET A 70 0.76 4.10 12.81
CA MET A 70 0.95 3.56 14.15
C MET A 70 0.20 2.24 14.28
N GLN A 71 0.93 1.13 14.40
CA GLN A 71 0.34 -0.19 14.58
C GLN A 71 -0.50 -0.25 15.85
N GLY A 72 -1.75 -0.70 15.75
CA GLY A 72 -2.71 -0.78 16.86
C GLY A 72 -3.54 0.48 17.08
N LYS A 73 -3.45 1.49 16.21
CA LYS A 73 -4.26 2.72 16.30
C LYS A 73 -5.40 2.78 15.27
N HIS A 74 -5.55 1.75 14.46
CA HIS A 74 -6.58 1.66 13.40
C HIS A 74 -6.53 2.85 12.41
N GLU A 75 -5.32 3.30 12.08
CA GLU A 75 -5.09 4.36 11.09
C GLU A 75 -5.22 3.84 9.66
N ILE A 76 -5.17 2.51 9.48
CA ILE A 76 -5.37 1.79 8.22
C ILE A 76 -6.45 0.73 8.39
N VAL A 77 -6.91 0.13 7.29
CA VAL A 77 -7.96 -0.90 7.34
C VAL A 77 -7.52 -2.10 8.19
N PRO A 78 -8.41 -2.65 9.04
CA PRO A 78 -8.06 -3.68 10.01
C PRO A 78 -7.40 -4.93 9.42
N GLY A 79 -7.82 -5.34 8.22
CA GLY A 79 -7.24 -6.49 7.54
C GLY A 79 -5.79 -6.27 7.13
N LEU A 80 -5.42 -5.04 6.73
CA LEU A 80 -4.04 -4.69 6.42
C LEU A 80 -3.21 -4.58 7.70
N GLU A 81 -3.74 -3.97 8.75
CA GLU A 81 -3.08 -3.83 10.05
C GLU A 81 -2.69 -5.19 10.63
N LYS A 82 -3.60 -6.17 10.61
CA LYS A 82 -3.32 -7.56 11.01
C LYS A 82 -2.24 -8.22 10.14
N ALA A 83 -2.29 -7.97 8.85
CA ALA A 83 -1.35 -8.59 7.92
C ALA A 83 0.07 -8.04 8.05
N LEU A 84 0.24 -6.80 8.52
CA LEU A 84 1.54 -6.18 8.78
C LEU A 84 2.18 -6.72 10.06
N GLU A 85 1.40 -7.23 11.02
CA GLU A 85 1.93 -7.73 12.28
C GLU A 85 2.97 -8.84 12.08
N GLY A 86 4.11 -8.71 12.74
CA GLY A 86 5.23 -9.64 12.63
C GLY A 86 6.12 -9.43 11.41
N MET A 87 5.77 -8.57 10.45
CA MET A 87 6.63 -8.26 9.31
C MET A 87 7.90 -7.53 9.74
N THR A 88 8.95 -7.72 8.96
CA THR A 88 10.27 -7.11 9.17
C THR A 88 10.56 -6.01 8.15
N VAL A 89 11.51 -5.14 8.48
CA VAL A 89 11.99 -4.11 7.55
C VAL A 89 12.52 -4.74 6.26
N GLY A 90 12.08 -4.23 5.12
CA GLY A 90 12.42 -4.72 3.77
C GLY A 90 11.48 -5.81 3.25
N GLU A 91 10.64 -6.39 4.08
CA GLU A 91 9.70 -7.43 3.70
C GLU A 91 8.58 -6.89 2.82
N LYS A 92 8.19 -7.71 1.83
CA LYS A 92 7.05 -7.43 0.94
C LYS A 92 5.99 -8.50 1.14
N LYS A 93 4.74 -8.10 1.08
CA LYS A 93 3.60 -9.02 1.21
C LYS A 93 2.45 -8.59 0.33
N GLN A 94 1.78 -9.57 -0.26
CA GLN A 94 0.48 -9.36 -0.88
C GLN A 94 -0.60 -9.74 0.11
N VAL A 95 -1.56 -8.85 0.30
CA VAL A 95 -2.63 -9.01 1.29
C VAL A 95 -3.96 -8.82 0.60
N ILE A 96 -4.83 -9.80 0.73
CA ILE A 96 -6.22 -9.70 0.27
C ILE A 96 -7.07 -9.38 1.49
N VAL A 97 -7.75 -8.24 1.45
CA VAL A 97 -8.61 -7.75 2.52
C VAL A 97 -10.05 -7.83 2.07
N THR A 98 -10.85 -8.60 2.81
CA THR A 98 -12.28 -8.72 2.55
C THR A 98 -13.02 -7.42 2.89
N PRO A 99 -14.20 -7.16 2.31
CA PRO A 99 -14.97 -5.96 2.63
C PRO A 99 -15.21 -5.76 4.12
N ALA A 100 -15.47 -6.83 4.87
CA ALA A 100 -15.73 -6.77 6.31
C ALA A 100 -14.52 -6.28 7.12
N GLU A 101 -13.30 -6.53 6.66
CA GLU A 101 -12.05 -6.09 7.29
C GLU A 101 -11.46 -4.83 6.64
N ALA A 102 -12.18 -4.22 5.69
CA ALA A 102 -11.83 -2.99 4.99
C ALA A 102 -12.86 -1.89 5.28
N TYR A 103 -13.63 -1.51 4.27
CA TYR A 103 -14.61 -0.40 4.35
C TYR A 103 -16.05 -0.89 4.59
N GLY A 104 -16.22 -2.15 4.99
CA GLY A 104 -17.53 -2.75 5.21
C GLY A 104 -18.22 -3.22 3.94
N THR A 105 -19.34 -3.91 4.13
CA THR A 105 -20.24 -4.27 3.04
C THR A 105 -21.10 -3.07 2.65
N VAL A 106 -21.68 -3.11 1.46
CA VAL A 106 -22.65 -2.09 1.03
C VAL A 106 -23.86 -2.11 1.96
N ASP A 107 -24.17 -0.98 2.57
CA ASP A 107 -25.37 -0.84 3.41
C ASP A 107 -26.54 -0.36 2.55
N PRO A 108 -27.61 -1.18 2.42
CA PRO A 108 -28.82 -0.77 1.67
C PRO A 108 -29.51 0.48 2.26
N LYS A 109 -29.30 0.77 3.55
CA LYS A 109 -29.88 1.95 4.21
C LYS A 109 -29.15 3.23 3.86
N ALA A 110 -27.94 3.12 3.34
CA ALA A 110 -27.15 4.26 2.89
C ALA A 110 -27.60 4.78 1.50
N PHE A 111 -28.59 4.15 0.85
CA PHE A 111 -29.21 4.68 -0.34
C PHE A 111 -30.38 5.56 0.04
N GLN A 112 -30.39 6.79 -0.45
CA GLN A 112 -31.45 7.75 -0.18
C GLN A 112 -32.03 8.26 -1.50
N GLU A 113 -33.34 8.24 -1.59
CA GLU A 113 -34.07 8.78 -2.72
C GLU A 113 -34.43 10.25 -2.41
N VAL A 114 -34.03 11.16 -3.29
CA VAL A 114 -34.28 12.60 -3.18
C VAL A 114 -35.02 13.12 -4.41
N ASP A 115 -35.77 14.22 -4.28
CA ASP A 115 -36.41 14.86 -5.43
C ASP A 115 -35.33 15.32 -6.43
N ARG A 116 -35.54 15.02 -7.69
CA ARG A 116 -34.62 15.36 -8.78
C ARG A 116 -34.34 16.87 -8.86
N LYS A 117 -35.29 17.69 -8.45
CA LYS A 117 -35.15 19.16 -8.42
C LYS A 117 -34.11 19.64 -7.41
N MET A 118 -33.78 18.80 -6.41
CA MET A 118 -32.76 19.13 -5.40
C MET A 118 -31.34 18.88 -5.90
N VAL A 119 -31.18 18.20 -7.05
CA VAL A 119 -29.88 17.88 -7.64
C VAL A 119 -29.67 18.79 -8.86
N PRO A 120 -28.50 19.48 -8.96
CA PRO A 120 -28.18 20.30 -10.12
C PRO A 120 -28.27 19.50 -11.43
N THR A 121 -28.89 20.10 -12.46
CA THR A 121 -29.20 19.40 -13.71
C THR A 121 -27.98 18.86 -14.45
N ASP A 122 -26.87 19.58 -14.37
CA ASP A 122 -25.57 19.20 -14.94
C ASP A 122 -24.92 18.00 -14.22
N ALA A 123 -25.25 17.81 -12.95
CA ALA A 123 -24.77 16.71 -12.13
C ALA A 123 -25.66 15.46 -12.15
N GLN A 124 -26.84 15.48 -12.78
CA GLN A 124 -27.78 14.37 -12.84
C GLN A 124 -27.32 13.23 -13.77
N LYS A 125 -26.17 12.63 -13.44
CA LYS A 125 -25.59 11.49 -14.19
C LYS A 125 -25.21 10.40 -13.20
N VAL A 126 -25.53 9.15 -13.55
CA VAL A 126 -25.10 7.98 -12.76
C VAL A 126 -23.59 8.00 -12.58
N GLY A 127 -23.12 7.81 -11.35
CA GLY A 127 -21.72 7.86 -10.97
C GLY A 127 -21.19 9.25 -10.62
N ALA A 128 -21.93 10.33 -10.88
CA ALA A 128 -21.55 11.68 -10.47
C ALA A 128 -21.50 11.79 -8.95
N GLN A 129 -20.47 12.43 -8.43
CA GLN A 129 -20.33 12.74 -7.02
C GLN A 129 -20.91 14.13 -6.74
N LEU A 130 -21.72 14.22 -5.71
CA LEU A 130 -22.33 15.47 -5.26
C LEU A 130 -21.65 15.91 -3.96
N GLU A 131 -21.65 17.20 -3.70
CA GLU A 131 -21.36 17.74 -2.39
C GLU A 131 -22.69 18.17 -1.73
N GLY A 132 -22.94 17.64 -0.54
CA GLY A 132 -24.12 17.95 0.24
C GLY A 132 -23.78 18.25 1.69
N LYS A 133 -24.74 18.80 2.43
CA LYS A 133 -24.65 18.96 3.89
C LYS A 133 -25.78 18.19 4.55
N THR A 134 -25.44 17.43 5.56
CA THR A 134 -26.42 16.79 6.43
C THR A 134 -27.08 17.82 7.36
N SER A 135 -28.20 17.47 7.98
CA SER A 135 -28.94 18.33 8.91
C SER A 135 -28.13 18.78 10.12
N ASP A 136 -27.09 18.03 10.48
CA ASP A 136 -26.11 18.35 11.54
C ASP A 136 -24.90 19.15 11.04
N GLY A 137 -24.94 19.62 9.77
CA GLY A 137 -23.94 20.52 9.18
C GLY A 137 -22.69 19.84 8.64
N ARG A 138 -22.58 18.50 8.69
CA ARG A 138 -21.45 17.77 8.13
C ARG A 138 -21.53 17.75 6.60
N THR A 139 -20.40 17.97 5.94
CA THR A 139 -20.29 17.82 4.49
C THR A 139 -20.20 16.35 4.16
N VAL A 140 -20.98 15.91 3.16
CA VAL A 140 -21.02 14.54 2.65
C VAL A 140 -20.88 14.56 1.14
N TYR A 141 -20.36 13.48 0.58
CA TYR A 141 -20.08 13.36 -0.85
C TYR A 141 -20.74 12.12 -1.45
N PRO A 142 -22.10 12.08 -1.51
CA PRO A 142 -22.79 10.93 -2.08
C PRO A 142 -22.56 10.83 -3.58
N ARG A 143 -22.70 9.60 -4.10
CA ARG A 143 -22.75 9.37 -5.54
C ARG A 143 -24.16 9.11 -6.02
N ILE A 144 -24.43 9.55 -7.24
CA ILE A 144 -25.68 9.19 -7.91
C ILE A 144 -25.60 7.73 -8.36
N SER A 145 -26.45 6.89 -7.74
CA SER A 145 -26.60 5.48 -8.10
C SER A 145 -27.59 5.28 -9.25
N GLU A 146 -28.68 6.03 -9.22
CA GLU A 146 -29.75 5.94 -10.22
C GLU A 146 -30.43 7.28 -10.45
N VAL A 147 -30.81 7.56 -11.69
CA VAL A 147 -31.63 8.75 -12.05
C VAL A 147 -32.96 8.25 -12.57
N LYS A 148 -34.03 8.53 -11.83
CA LYS A 148 -35.42 8.23 -12.19
C LYS A 148 -36.10 9.49 -12.79
N ASN A 149 -37.37 9.35 -13.18
CA ASN A 149 -38.11 10.46 -13.80
C ASN A 149 -38.25 11.67 -12.87
N GLU A 150 -38.65 11.43 -11.61
CA GLU A 150 -38.93 12.49 -10.62
C GLU A 150 -37.92 12.52 -9.46
N THR A 151 -37.14 11.45 -9.29
CA THR A 151 -36.23 11.28 -8.16
C THR A 151 -34.83 10.84 -8.61
N VAL A 152 -33.87 11.00 -7.72
CA VAL A 152 -32.49 10.53 -7.87
C VAL A 152 -32.12 9.72 -6.63
N VAL A 153 -31.53 8.55 -6.83
CA VAL A 153 -31.03 7.73 -5.74
C VAL A 153 -29.56 8.10 -5.48
N LEU A 154 -29.30 8.56 -4.28
CA LEU A 154 -27.97 8.89 -3.79
C LEU A 154 -27.43 7.75 -2.96
N ASP A 155 -26.20 7.35 -3.24
CA ASP A 155 -25.43 6.33 -2.50
C ASP A 155 -24.43 7.04 -1.58
N PHE A 156 -24.60 6.87 -0.27
CA PHE A 156 -23.72 7.38 0.78
C PHE A 156 -22.70 6.35 1.27
N ASN A 157 -22.67 5.15 0.68
CA ASN A 157 -21.66 4.18 0.99
C ASN A 157 -20.25 4.67 0.63
N HIS A 158 -19.25 4.15 1.32
CA HIS A 158 -17.87 4.39 0.90
C HIS A 158 -17.64 3.83 -0.51
N PRO A 159 -16.91 4.52 -1.41
CA PRO A 159 -16.68 4.05 -2.79
C PRO A 159 -16.06 2.66 -2.93
N LEU A 160 -15.39 2.19 -1.88
CA LEU A 160 -14.77 0.87 -1.79
C LEU A 160 -15.57 -0.11 -0.91
N ALA A 161 -16.76 0.27 -0.41
CA ALA A 161 -17.62 -0.66 0.32
C ALA A 161 -18.04 -1.83 -0.58
N GLY A 162 -18.08 -3.03 -0.01
CA GLY A 162 -18.41 -4.26 -0.73
C GLY A 162 -17.34 -4.77 -1.69
N LYS A 163 -16.19 -4.09 -1.80
CA LYS A 163 -15.11 -4.51 -2.69
C LYS A 163 -14.01 -5.22 -1.91
N THR A 164 -13.46 -6.29 -2.50
CA THR A 164 -12.24 -6.93 -2.03
C THR A 164 -11.04 -6.07 -2.43
N LEU A 165 -10.14 -5.87 -1.50
CA LEU A 165 -8.95 -5.03 -1.69
C LEU A 165 -7.71 -5.89 -1.76
N HIS A 166 -6.89 -5.68 -2.77
CA HIS A 166 -5.59 -6.33 -2.94
C HIS A 166 -4.49 -5.32 -2.68
N PHE A 167 -3.77 -5.50 -1.59
CA PHE A 167 -2.63 -4.67 -1.23
C PHE A 167 -1.33 -5.36 -1.56
N ASP A 168 -0.48 -4.70 -2.32
CA ASP A 168 0.94 -5.02 -2.41
C ASP A 168 1.67 -4.07 -1.45
N VAL A 169 2.20 -4.58 -0.34
CA VAL A 169 2.86 -3.75 0.68
C VAL A 169 4.33 -4.08 0.83
N LYS A 170 5.12 -3.07 1.20
CA LYS A 170 6.53 -3.20 1.56
C LYS A 170 6.81 -2.36 2.81
N VAL A 171 7.34 -3.00 3.83
CA VAL A 171 7.80 -2.32 5.05
C VAL A 171 9.16 -1.68 4.78
N LEU A 172 9.26 -0.36 4.93
CA LEU A 172 10.51 0.37 4.73
C LEU A 172 11.26 0.59 6.04
N ASP A 173 10.54 0.86 7.12
CA ASP A 173 11.11 1.10 8.44
C ASP A 173 10.12 0.75 9.54
N VAL A 174 10.65 0.37 10.70
CA VAL A 174 9.88 0.13 11.92
C VAL A 174 10.58 0.85 13.07
N ALA A 175 9.91 1.81 13.67
CA ALA A 175 10.46 2.61 14.77
C ALA A 175 9.63 2.44 16.04
N GLN A 176 10.26 2.66 17.19
CA GLN A 176 9.53 2.84 18.46
C GLN A 176 8.71 4.14 18.36
N ALA A 177 7.44 4.08 18.76
CA ALA A 177 6.67 5.30 18.92
C ALA A 177 7.36 6.21 19.94
N MET A 178 7.67 7.43 19.55
CA MET A 178 8.09 8.43 20.52
C MET A 178 6.89 8.76 21.40
N SER A 179 6.92 8.34 22.66
CA SER A 179 5.98 8.83 23.67
C SER A 179 6.21 10.33 23.83
N LYS A 180 5.20 11.13 23.50
CA LYS A 180 5.17 12.55 23.81
C LYS A 180 4.79 12.75 25.27
#